data_250e903c00c71de4b51cd014f5ae288a
#
_entry.id   250e903c00c71de4b51cd014f5ae288a
#
_cell.length_a   1.000
_cell.length_b   1.000
_cell.length_c   1.000
_cell.angle_alpha   90.00
_cell.angle_beta   90.00
_cell.angle_gamma   90.00
#
_symmetry.space_group_name_H-M   'P 1'
#
loop_
_entity.id
_entity.type
_entity.pdbx_description
1 polymer ?
#
loop_
_entity_poly.entity_id
_entity_poly.type
_entity_poly.pdbx_seq_one_letter_code
_entity_poly.pdbx_strand_id
1 'polypeptide(L)'
;MAYIRPRKHRFKKSYIAQVKRKGFKTMTKSFDTRTQAQKWARGIERKLDIGDFSDYSEASKLTLGDLLNRYKAENKHRRKKDWQNEEYKIKYILNDTISDTNLLKLSTKHLTEFRERRLMTVSGSTFNKDLSFISSVIQTAINDWGIYFPSNPCRSMK
;
A
#
# COMPACT_ATOMS: atom_id res chain seq x y z
N MET A 1 7.81 23.75 -7.90
CA MET A 1 6.86 24.79 -8.33
C MET A 1 5.59 24.12 -8.83
N ALA A 2 4.45 24.62 -8.33
CA ALA A 2 3.14 24.16 -8.77
C ALA A 2 2.69 24.94 -10.04
N TYR A 3 2.14 24.20 -10.99
CA TYR A 3 1.54 24.76 -12.19
C TYR A 3 0.06 24.37 -12.25
N ILE A 4 -0.83 25.36 -12.43
CA ILE A 4 -2.28 25.15 -12.47
C ILE A 4 -2.80 25.68 -13.77
N ARG A 5 -3.43 24.81 -14.57
CA ARG A 5 -4.05 25.20 -15.85
C ARG A 5 -5.53 24.82 -15.91
N PRO A 6 -6.37 25.64 -16.54
CA PRO A 6 -7.73 25.26 -16.85
C PRO A 6 -7.75 24.18 -17.93
N ARG A 7 -8.66 23.21 -17.80
CA ARG A 7 -8.99 22.22 -18.82
C ARG A 7 -10.46 22.40 -19.20
N LYS A 8 -10.71 22.74 -20.45
CA LYS A 8 -12.06 22.87 -20.98
C LYS A 8 -12.54 21.49 -21.45
N HIS A 9 -13.65 21.01 -20.94
CA HIS A 9 -14.44 19.92 -21.51
C HIS A 9 -15.73 20.50 -22.12
N ARG A 10 -16.35 19.73 -23.03
CA ARG A 10 -17.54 20.20 -23.76
C ARG A 10 -18.66 20.72 -22.84
N PHE A 11 -18.77 20.19 -21.61
CA PHE A 11 -19.84 20.54 -20.66
C PHE A 11 -19.35 20.97 -19.26
N LYS A 12 -18.03 20.98 -18.99
CA LYS A 12 -17.51 21.29 -17.66
C LYS A 12 -16.12 21.93 -17.72
N LYS A 13 -15.90 22.96 -16.91
CA LYS A 13 -14.56 23.51 -16.65
C LYS A 13 -13.91 22.74 -15.51
N SER A 14 -12.69 22.30 -15.67
CA SER A 14 -11.88 21.69 -14.62
C SER A 14 -10.48 22.31 -14.59
N TYR A 15 -9.77 22.10 -13.51
CA TYR A 15 -8.41 22.64 -13.31
C TYR A 15 -7.45 21.48 -13.05
N ILE A 16 -6.34 21.46 -13.76
CA ILE A 16 -5.26 20.48 -13.53
C ILE A 16 -4.17 21.19 -12.75
N ALA A 17 -3.88 20.68 -11.56
CA ALA A 17 -2.71 21.07 -10.78
C ALA A 17 -1.57 20.07 -11.02
N GLN A 18 -0.37 20.58 -11.27
CA GLN A 18 0.85 19.80 -11.46
C GLN A 18 1.94 20.38 -10.55
N VAL A 19 2.53 19.52 -9.71
CA VAL A 19 3.66 19.86 -8.85
C VAL A 19 4.89 19.11 -9.34
N LYS A 20 5.94 19.85 -9.68
CA LYS A 20 7.25 19.32 -10.10
C LYS A 20 8.32 19.74 -9.11
N ARG A 21 9.16 18.81 -8.69
CA ARG A 21 10.37 19.08 -7.89
C ARG A 21 11.49 18.13 -8.30
N LYS A 22 12.71 18.64 -8.36
CA LYS A 22 13.90 17.83 -8.69
C LYS A 22 14.04 16.68 -7.66
N GLY A 23 14.22 15.47 -8.14
CA GLY A 23 14.31 14.26 -7.30
C GLY A 23 12.98 13.61 -6.94
N PHE A 24 11.85 14.18 -7.34
CA PHE A 24 10.53 13.61 -7.08
C PHE A 24 9.74 13.41 -8.37
N LYS A 25 8.89 12.35 -8.38
CA LYS A 25 7.96 12.13 -9.48
C LYS A 25 6.97 13.29 -9.59
N THR A 26 6.71 13.74 -10.82
CA THR A 26 5.72 14.80 -11.08
C THR A 26 4.33 14.34 -10.64
N MET A 27 3.68 15.12 -9.78
CA MET A 27 2.32 14.86 -9.32
C MET A 27 1.33 15.70 -10.07
N THR A 28 0.24 15.07 -10.55
CA THR A 28 -0.81 15.74 -11.30
C THR A 28 -2.17 15.32 -10.78
N LYS A 29 -3.07 16.27 -10.54
CA LYS A 29 -4.44 16.01 -10.11
C LYS A 29 -5.41 17.03 -10.71
N SER A 30 -6.63 16.57 -11.05
CA SER A 30 -7.70 17.42 -11.60
C SER A 30 -8.70 17.80 -10.50
N PHE A 31 -9.25 19.01 -10.61
CA PHE A 31 -10.19 19.59 -9.65
C PHE A 31 -11.29 20.36 -10.38
N ASP A 32 -12.45 20.50 -9.74
CA ASP A 32 -13.57 21.27 -10.30
C ASP A 32 -13.37 22.79 -10.16
N THR A 33 -12.59 23.23 -9.15
CA THR A 33 -12.32 24.65 -8.91
C THR A 33 -10.81 24.92 -8.83
N ARG A 34 -10.45 26.16 -9.23
CA ARG A 34 -9.07 26.66 -9.13
C ARG A 34 -8.58 26.70 -7.68
N THR A 35 -9.46 27.07 -6.76
CA THR A 35 -9.15 27.17 -5.32
C THR A 35 -8.78 25.80 -4.75
N GLN A 36 -9.52 24.74 -5.09
CA GLN A 36 -9.19 23.38 -4.68
C GLN A 36 -7.83 22.92 -5.24
N ALA A 37 -7.57 23.23 -6.52
CA ALA A 37 -6.29 22.94 -7.16
C ALA A 37 -5.12 23.65 -6.46
N GLN A 38 -5.28 24.92 -6.09
CA GLN A 38 -4.28 25.69 -5.35
C GLN A 38 -4.04 25.13 -3.94
N LYS A 39 -5.11 24.83 -3.20
CA LYS A 39 -5.02 24.27 -1.84
C LYS A 39 -4.28 22.92 -1.86
N TRP A 40 -4.60 22.06 -2.81
CA TRP A 40 -3.90 20.79 -2.98
C TRP A 40 -2.42 20.99 -3.32
N ALA A 41 -2.10 21.84 -4.29
CA ALA A 41 -0.73 22.11 -4.73
C ALA A 41 0.15 22.64 -3.58
N ARG A 42 -0.34 23.63 -2.82
CA ARG A 42 0.34 24.15 -1.62
C ARG A 42 0.56 23.07 -0.55
N GLY A 43 -0.44 22.18 -0.35
CA GLY A 43 -0.31 21.06 0.58
C GLY A 43 0.80 20.08 0.17
N ILE A 44 0.94 19.78 -1.12
CA ILE A 44 2.01 18.94 -1.65
C ILE A 44 3.36 19.65 -1.53
N GLU A 45 3.46 20.92 -1.93
CA GLU A 45 4.72 21.70 -1.82
C GLU A 45 5.21 21.74 -0.37
N ARG A 46 4.31 22.00 0.59
CA ARG A 46 4.66 22.00 2.01
C ARG A 46 5.20 20.64 2.47
N LYS A 47 4.55 19.53 2.08
CA LYS A 47 5.04 18.19 2.42
C LYS A 47 6.41 17.89 1.83
N LEU A 48 6.65 18.34 0.59
CA LEU A 48 7.96 18.23 -0.05
C LEU A 48 9.03 19.09 0.64
N ASP A 49 8.65 20.27 1.16
CA ASP A 49 9.58 21.19 1.84
C ASP A 49 10.03 20.67 3.20
N ILE A 50 9.12 20.05 3.95
CA ILE A 50 9.44 19.45 5.27
C ILE A 50 9.99 18.02 5.16
N GLY A 51 10.18 17.48 3.94
CA GLY A 51 10.66 16.11 3.72
C GLY A 51 9.64 15.02 4.10
N ASP A 52 8.40 15.39 4.39
CA ASP A 52 7.30 14.46 4.78
C ASP A 52 6.45 14.03 3.57
N PHE A 53 7.05 14.06 2.40
CA PHE A 53 6.36 13.59 1.19
C PHE A 53 6.57 12.09 0.99
N SER A 54 5.48 11.36 1.08
CA SER A 54 5.43 9.92 0.84
C SER A 54 4.60 9.63 -0.41
N ASP A 55 5.19 8.98 -1.39
CA ASP A 55 4.49 8.59 -2.61
C ASP A 55 3.70 7.30 -2.40
N TYR A 56 2.42 7.45 -2.11
CA TYR A 56 1.49 6.33 -1.97
C TYR A 56 0.92 5.81 -3.31
N SER A 57 1.38 6.34 -4.45
CA SER A 57 0.77 6.04 -5.75
C SER A 57 0.88 4.57 -6.12
N GLU A 58 1.98 3.92 -5.77
CA GLU A 58 2.19 2.50 -5.99
C GLU A 58 1.34 1.66 -5.02
N ALA A 59 1.43 1.93 -3.73
CA ALA A 59 0.65 1.22 -2.71
C ALA A 59 -0.86 1.35 -2.93
N SER A 60 -1.33 2.46 -3.53
CA SER A 60 -2.76 2.65 -3.83
C SER A 60 -3.30 1.72 -4.92
N LYS A 61 -2.44 1.12 -5.72
CA LYS A 61 -2.80 0.22 -6.83
C LYS A 61 -2.63 -1.26 -6.47
N LEU A 62 -1.88 -1.55 -5.41
CA LEU A 62 -1.52 -2.90 -5.02
C LEU A 62 -2.43 -3.44 -3.92
N THR A 63 -2.63 -4.75 -3.95
CA THR A 63 -3.30 -5.53 -2.90
C THR A 63 -2.28 -6.30 -2.07
N LEU A 64 -2.72 -6.89 -0.95
CA LEU A 64 -1.88 -7.81 -0.19
C LEU A 64 -1.51 -9.04 -1.03
N GLY A 65 -2.42 -9.52 -1.87
CA GLY A 65 -2.17 -10.63 -2.81
C GLY A 65 -1.08 -10.32 -3.81
N ASP A 66 -1.01 -9.08 -4.32
CA ASP A 66 0.06 -8.65 -5.23
C ASP A 66 1.44 -8.72 -4.56
N LEU A 67 1.54 -8.31 -3.28
CA LEU A 67 2.78 -8.44 -2.53
C LEU A 67 3.20 -9.91 -2.33
N LEU A 68 2.24 -10.78 -2.00
CA LEU A 68 2.50 -12.21 -1.81
C LEU A 68 2.94 -12.88 -3.11
N ASN A 69 2.30 -12.55 -4.23
CA ASN A 69 2.66 -13.05 -5.55
C ASN A 69 4.06 -12.58 -5.96
N ARG A 70 4.41 -11.31 -5.73
CA ARG A 70 5.75 -10.79 -5.97
C ARG A 70 6.80 -11.47 -5.08
N TYR A 71 6.52 -11.63 -3.79
CA TYR A 71 7.39 -12.33 -2.85
C TYR A 71 7.65 -13.78 -3.29
N LYS A 72 6.61 -14.46 -3.77
CA LYS A 72 6.72 -15.81 -4.33
C LYS A 72 7.55 -15.83 -5.62
N ALA A 73 7.33 -14.89 -6.54
CA ALA A 73 8.03 -14.78 -7.82
C ALA A 73 9.55 -14.53 -7.62
N GLU A 74 9.92 -13.72 -6.66
CA GLU A 74 11.34 -13.45 -6.32
C GLU A 74 12.04 -14.65 -5.66
N ASN A 75 11.32 -15.73 -5.37
CA ASN A 75 11.81 -16.95 -4.72
C ASN A 75 12.56 -16.71 -3.37
N LYS A 76 12.31 -15.57 -2.73
CA LYS A 76 12.95 -15.22 -1.45
C LYS A 76 12.64 -16.25 -0.36
N HIS A 77 11.44 -16.83 -0.36
CA HIS A 77 11.04 -17.88 0.56
C HIS A 77 11.85 -19.16 0.38
N ARG A 78 12.23 -19.54 -0.86
CA ARG A 78 12.97 -20.79 -1.16
C ARG A 78 14.41 -20.80 -0.65
N ARG A 79 14.95 -19.65 -0.25
CA ARG A 79 16.28 -19.55 0.38
C ARG A 79 16.27 -19.97 1.85
N LYS A 80 15.10 -20.15 2.44
CA LYS A 80 14.91 -20.52 3.84
C LYS A 80 14.72 -22.05 3.99
N LYS A 81 15.20 -22.61 5.10
CA LYS A 81 15.06 -24.04 5.39
C LYS A 81 13.59 -24.50 5.38
N ASP A 82 12.67 -23.67 5.88
CA ASP A 82 11.25 -23.97 6.02
C ASP A 82 10.39 -23.38 4.88
N TRP A 83 10.93 -23.25 3.67
CA TRP A 83 10.27 -22.63 2.54
C TRP A 83 8.91 -23.26 2.18
N GLN A 84 8.75 -24.57 2.40
CA GLN A 84 7.48 -25.28 2.16
C GLN A 84 6.36 -24.75 3.05
N ASN A 85 6.65 -24.44 4.32
CA ASN A 85 5.69 -23.84 5.24
C ASN A 85 5.30 -22.41 4.81
N GLU A 86 6.24 -21.65 4.28
CA GLU A 86 5.93 -20.32 3.73
C GLU A 86 5.08 -20.41 2.47
N GLU A 87 5.35 -21.39 1.58
CA GLU A 87 4.54 -21.60 0.38
C GLU A 87 3.09 -21.99 0.71
N TYR A 88 2.91 -22.83 1.73
CA TYR A 88 1.58 -23.17 2.24
C TYR A 88 0.85 -21.93 2.78
N LYS A 89 1.52 -21.07 3.55
CA LYS A 89 0.96 -19.82 4.05
C LYS A 89 0.56 -18.89 2.93
N ILE A 90 1.43 -18.72 1.93
CA ILE A 90 1.14 -17.89 0.74
C ILE A 90 -0.13 -18.40 0.06
N LYS A 91 -0.21 -19.69 -0.22
CA LYS A 91 -1.38 -20.29 -0.87
C LYS A 91 -2.66 -20.08 -0.07
N TYR A 92 -2.58 -20.27 1.25
CA TYR A 92 -3.74 -20.08 2.13
C TYR A 92 -4.21 -18.63 2.15
N ILE A 93 -3.29 -17.67 2.33
CA ILE A 93 -3.63 -16.25 2.40
C ILE A 93 -4.15 -15.75 1.06
N LEU A 94 -3.61 -16.21 -0.07
CA LEU A 94 -4.08 -15.88 -1.40
C LEU A 94 -5.52 -16.35 -1.67
N ASN A 95 -5.95 -17.43 -1.02
CA ASN A 95 -7.31 -17.95 -1.13
C ASN A 95 -8.31 -17.27 -0.17
N ASP A 96 -7.82 -16.44 0.76
CA ASP A 96 -8.66 -15.67 1.68
C ASP A 96 -8.93 -14.26 1.13
N THR A 97 -10.11 -13.72 1.44
CA THR A 97 -10.55 -12.37 1.01
C THR A 97 -9.61 -11.25 1.44
N ILE A 98 -8.75 -11.46 2.44
CA ILE A 98 -7.74 -10.49 2.85
C ILE A 98 -6.74 -10.18 1.74
N SER A 99 -6.50 -11.13 0.82
CA SER A 99 -5.59 -10.96 -0.32
C SER A 99 -6.03 -9.85 -1.26
N ASP A 100 -7.34 -9.63 -1.41
CA ASP A 100 -7.92 -8.60 -2.28
C ASP A 100 -7.90 -7.21 -1.64
N THR A 101 -7.50 -7.13 -0.38
CA THR A 101 -7.47 -5.85 0.34
C THR A 101 -6.36 -4.96 -0.20
N ASN A 102 -6.75 -3.74 -0.62
CA ASN A 102 -5.80 -2.73 -1.05
C ASN A 102 -4.86 -2.34 0.10
N LEU A 103 -3.57 -2.17 -0.21
CA LEU A 103 -2.54 -1.94 0.80
C LEU A 103 -2.78 -0.70 1.66
N LEU A 104 -3.27 0.40 1.08
CA LEU A 104 -3.58 1.62 1.84
C LEU A 104 -4.81 1.48 2.74
N LYS A 105 -5.69 0.52 2.43
CA LYS A 105 -6.89 0.24 3.22
C LYS A 105 -6.67 -0.89 4.23
N LEU A 106 -5.57 -1.62 4.11
CA LEU A 106 -5.25 -2.72 5.02
C LEU A 106 -5.07 -2.19 6.44
N SER A 107 -5.92 -2.67 7.33
CA SER A 107 -6.01 -2.22 8.72
C SER A 107 -6.12 -3.40 9.68
N THR A 108 -5.99 -3.12 10.97
CA THR A 108 -6.22 -4.12 12.04
C THR A 108 -7.60 -4.78 11.93
N LYS A 109 -8.62 -4.06 11.46
CA LYS A 109 -9.96 -4.62 11.24
C LYS A 109 -9.91 -5.81 10.27
N HIS A 110 -9.29 -5.65 9.10
CA HIS A 110 -9.17 -6.72 8.11
C HIS A 110 -8.36 -7.92 8.65
N LEU A 111 -7.33 -7.63 9.45
CA LEU A 111 -6.55 -8.68 10.11
C LEU A 111 -7.35 -9.41 11.20
N THR A 112 -8.24 -8.72 11.91
CA THR A 112 -9.15 -9.33 12.90
C THR A 112 -10.16 -10.25 12.21
N GLU A 113 -10.78 -9.81 11.12
CA GLU A 113 -11.68 -10.62 10.32
C GLU A 113 -10.97 -11.87 9.75
N PHE A 114 -9.73 -11.72 9.28
CA PHE A 114 -8.88 -12.84 8.86
C PHE A 114 -8.58 -13.79 10.03
N ARG A 115 -8.26 -13.25 11.21
CA ARG A 115 -8.04 -14.03 12.43
C ARG A 115 -9.24 -14.90 12.77
N GLU A 116 -10.43 -14.33 12.78
CA GLU A 116 -11.67 -15.06 13.10
C GLU A 116 -11.87 -16.24 12.15
N ARG A 117 -11.73 -16.04 10.85
CA ARG A 117 -11.83 -17.11 9.85
C ARG A 117 -10.73 -18.15 10.05
N ARG A 118 -9.51 -17.71 10.32
CA ARG A 118 -8.35 -18.62 10.45
C ARG A 118 -8.41 -19.48 11.69
N LEU A 119 -8.86 -18.95 12.82
CA LEU A 119 -8.97 -19.67 14.09
C LEU A 119 -10.03 -20.78 14.07
N MET A 120 -10.93 -20.80 13.08
CA MET A 120 -11.83 -21.94 12.88
C MET A 120 -11.09 -23.22 12.47
N THR A 121 -9.88 -23.11 11.91
CA THR A 121 -9.13 -24.25 11.34
C THR A 121 -7.77 -24.48 11.97
N VAL A 122 -7.22 -23.49 12.70
CA VAL A 122 -5.89 -23.57 13.30
C VAL A 122 -5.85 -22.98 14.70
N SER A 123 -4.81 -23.34 15.46
CA SER A 123 -4.54 -22.77 16.79
C SER A 123 -4.07 -21.30 16.71
N GLY A 124 -4.21 -20.58 17.83
CA GLY A 124 -3.71 -19.20 17.95
C GLY A 124 -2.20 -19.08 17.69
N SER A 125 -1.42 -20.09 18.09
CA SER A 125 0.02 -20.14 17.81
C SER A 125 0.30 -20.18 16.30
N THR A 126 -0.47 -20.96 15.54
CA THR A 126 -0.34 -21.02 14.07
C THR A 126 -0.74 -19.71 13.44
N PHE A 127 -1.85 -19.10 13.88
CA PHE A 127 -2.26 -17.79 13.43
C PHE A 127 -1.19 -16.72 13.66
N ASN A 128 -0.55 -16.71 14.84
CA ASN A 128 0.53 -15.76 15.13
C ASN A 128 1.72 -15.93 14.18
N LYS A 129 2.04 -17.15 13.75
CA LYS A 129 3.05 -17.41 12.71
C LYS A 129 2.61 -16.91 11.34
N ASP A 130 1.33 -17.01 11.00
CA ASP A 130 0.78 -16.48 9.76
C ASP A 130 0.80 -14.94 9.77
N LEU A 131 0.42 -14.30 10.89
CA LEU A 131 0.48 -12.86 11.08
C LEU A 131 1.92 -12.32 10.98
N SER A 132 2.87 -13.02 11.61
CA SER A 132 4.30 -12.68 11.52
C SER A 132 4.82 -12.79 10.10
N PHE A 133 4.35 -13.77 9.33
CA PHE A 133 4.70 -13.93 7.92
C PHE A 133 4.15 -12.77 7.08
N ILE A 134 2.88 -12.40 7.22
CA ILE A 134 2.30 -11.22 6.54
C ILE A 134 3.09 -9.97 6.89
N SER A 135 3.42 -9.78 8.17
CA SER A 135 4.23 -8.65 8.63
C SER A 135 5.59 -8.60 7.95
N SER A 136 6.25 -9.75 7.77
CA SER A 136 7.56 -9.82 7.11
C SER A 136 7.49 -9.51 5.62
N VAL A 137 6.44 -9.96 4.92
CA VAL A 137 6.21 -9.62 3.49
C VAL A 137 5.98 -8.13 3.31
N ILE A 138 5.14 -7.51 4.17
CA ILE A 138 4.93 -6.06 4.16
C ILE A 138 6.25 -5.33 4.43
N GLN A 139 7.06 -5.79 5.38
CA GLN A 139 8.34 -5.16 5.68
C GLN A 139 9.33 -5.29 4.51
N THR A 140 9.34 -6.43 3.80
CA THR A 140 10.10 -6.61 2.56
C THR A 140 9.64 -5.61 1.49
N ALA A 141 8.33 -5.40 1.34
CA ALA A 141 7.81 -4.43 0.39
C ALA A 141 8.29 -3.00 0.69
N ILE A 142 8.35 -2.63 1.96
CA ILE A 142 8.85 -1.32 2.41
C ILE A 142 10.37 -1.20 2.17
N ASN A 143 11.14 -2.17 2.63
CA ASN A 143 12.60 -2.07 2.69
C ASN A 143 13.27 -2.38 1.36
N ASP A 144 12.82 -3.42 0.65
CA ASP A 144 13.50 -3.94 -0.53
C ASP A 144 12.87 -3.42 -1.83
N TRP A 145 11.54 -3.22 -1.85
CA TRP A 145 10.84 -2.77 -3.05
C TRP A 145 10.56 -1.27 -3.06
N GLY A 146 10.84 -0.58 -1.95
CA GLY A 146 10.61 0.86 -1.84
C GLY A 146 9.15 1.27 -1.90
N ILE A 147 8.22 0.32 -1.67
CA ILE A 147 6.80 0.63 -1.63
C ILE A 147 6.50 1.36 -0.33
N TYR A 148 6.09 2.63 -0.44
CA TYR A 148 5.77 3.40 0.74
C TYR A 148 4.44 2.96 1.35
N PHE A 149 4.49 2.63 2.63
CA PHE A 149 3.38 2.15 3.43
C PHE A 149 3.29 2.97 4.73
N PRO A 150 2.12 3.51 5.13
CA PRO A 150 2.03 4.41 6.29
C PRO A 150 2.49 3.74 7.59
N SER A 151 2.10 2.50 7.78
CA SER A 151 2.48 1.67 8.92
C SER A 151 2.15 0.20 8.64
N ASN A 152 2.92 -0.72 9.20
CA ASN A 152 2.61 -2.14 9.12
C ASN A 152 1.50 -2.48 10.13
N PRO A 153 0.26 -2.76 9.70
CA PRO A 153 -0.86 -2.96 10.62
C PRO A 153 -0.73 -4.23 11.47
N CYS A 154 0.08 -5.19 11.02
CA CYS A 154 0.33 -6.41 11.79
C CYS A 154 1.05 -6.14 13.13
N ARG A 155 1.82 -5.06 13.21
CA ARG A 155 2.53 -4.67 14.44
C ARG A 155 1.61 -4.13 15.53
N SER A 156 0.46 -3.61 15.15
CA SER A 156 -0.54 -3.07 16.08
C SER A 156 -1.50 -4.13 16.59
N MET A 157 -1.42 -5.35 16.06
CA MET A 157 -2.25 -6.48 16.45
C MET A 157 -1.53 -7.26 17.56
N LYS A 158 -2.13 -7.26 18.75
CA LYS A 158 -1.65 -8.02 19.92
C LYS A 158 -2.42 -9.34 20.04
#